data_dda5b19e068874113e93a02d9be82cef
#
_entry.id   dda5b19e068874113e93a02d9be82cef
#
_cell.length_a   1.000
_cell.length_b   1.000
_cell.length_c   1.000
_cell.angle_alpha   90.00
_cell.angle_beta   90.00
_cell.angle_gamma   90.00
#
_symmetry.space_group_name_H-M   'P 1'
#
loop_
_entity.id
_entity.type
_entity.pdbx_description
1 polymer ?
#
loop_
_entity_poly.entity_id
_entity_poly.type
_entity_poly.pdbx_seq_one_letter_code
_entity_poly.pdbx_strand_id
1 'polypeptide(L)'
;MMGIPKVPRSFTPHTVQYFECLGVDDYDKPAFAEPITVEHVKFDDSLQSSSNLTEQTRQFSAVCFVYRDTSTPFLDDFVLRSKLIFNGNEYIIKDDIKTSHPFKDEVWSHELEVL
;
A
#
# COMPACT_ATOMS: atom_id res chain seq x y z
N MET A 1 16.12 22.53 -14.56
CA MET A 1 16.29 21.08 -14.45
C MET A 1 14.96 20.35 -14.47
N MET A 2 14.92 19.28 -15.20
CA MET A 2 13.72 18.46 -15.29
C MET A 2 13.72 17.46 -14.15
N GLY A 3 12.68 17.48 -13.35
CA GLY A 3 12.46 16.50 -12.31
C GLY A 3 11.18 15.75 -12.56
N ILE A 4 10.90 14.75 -11.72
CA ILE A 4 9.59 14.12 -11.72
C ILE A 4 8.60 15.13 -11.16
N PRO A 5 7.44 15.34 -11.82
CA PRO A 5 6.40 16.16 -11.23
C PRO A 5 5.98 15.57 -9.89
N LYS A 6 5.85 16.41 -8.88
CA LYS A 6 5.37 15.96 -7.59
C LYS A 6 3.90 15.61 -7.68
N VAL A 7 3.53 14.51 -7.03
CA VAL A 7 2.12 14.14 -6.90
C VAL A 7 1.45 15.16 -5.98
N PRO A 8 0.39 15.85 -6.41
CA PRO A 8 -0.30 16.76 -5.52
C PRO A 8 -0.95 16.02 -4.35
N ARG A 9 -0.93 16.62 -3.18
CA ARG A 9 -1.58 16.01 -2.00
C ARG A 9 -3.08 15.79 -2.21
N SER A 10 -3.69 16.56 -3.10
CA SER A 10 -5.09 16.36 -3.44
C SER A 10 -5.38 15.01 -4.10
N PHE A 11 -4.38 14.36 -4.70
CA PHE A 11 -4.52 13.02 -5.25
C PHE A 11 -4.30 11.93 -4.21
N THR A 12 -3.80 12.29 -3.03
CA THR A 12 -3.48 11.34 -1.97
C THR A 12 -4.19 11.75 -0.68
N PRO A 13 -5.55 11.76 -0.67
CA PRO A 13 -6.30 12.27 0.47
C PRO A 13 -6.47 11.26 1.61
N HIS A 14 -6.00 10.05 1.44
CA HIS A 14 -6.33 8.95 2.35
C HIS A 14 -5.23 8.72 3.38
N THR A 15 -5.62 8.09 4.47
CA THR A 15 -4.72 7.68 5.56
C THR A 15 -5.00 6.22 5.84
N VAL A 16 -3.95 5.43 5.97
CA VAL A 16 -4.05 4.01 6.31
C VAL A 16 -3.21 3.71 7.52
N GLN A 17 -3.55 2.63 8.22
CA GLN A 17 -2.71 2.09 9.29
C GLN A 17 -2.03 0.83 8.78
N TYR A 18 -0.71 0.79 8.91
CA TYR A 18 0.10 -0.32 8.46
C TYR A 18 0.59 -1.11 9.67
N PHE A 19 0.28 -2.40 9.68
CA PHE A 19 0.70 -3.33 10.72
C PHE A 19 1.66 -4.33 10.10
N GLU A 20 2.95 -4.15 10.36
CA GLU A 20 3.97 -5.01 9.78
C GLU A 20 3.81 -6.45 10.26
N CYS A 21 3.85 -7.40 9.33
CA CYS A 21 3.80 -8.81 9.67
C CYS A 21 5.15 -9.27 10.20
N LEU A 22 5.14 -9.82 11.42
CA LEU A 22 6.35 -10.30 12.09
C LEU A 22 6.54 -11.81 11.95
N GLY A 23 5.64 -12.46 11.19
CA GLY A 23 5.65 -13.90 11.04
C GLY A 23 4.44 -14.52 11.72
N VAL A 24 4.55 -15.78 12.12
CA VAL A 24 3.49 -16.47 12.84
C VAL A 24 3.95 -16.80 14.26
N ASP A 25 2.99 -16.83 15.19
CA ASP A 25 3.27 -17.20 16.58
C ASP A 25 3.26 -18.72 16.73
N ASP A 26 3.38 -19.19 17.98
CA ASP A 26 3.42 -20.61 18.29
C ASP A 26 2.13 -21.35 17.95
N TYR A 27 1.04 -20.61 17.69
CA TYR A 27 -0.27 -21.16 17.35
C TYR A 27 -0.60 -20.97 15.86
N ASP A 28 0.40 -20.70 15.03
CA ASP A 28 0.25 -20.42 13.60
C ASP A 28 -0.61 -19.20 13.30
N LYS A 29 -0.73 -18.29 14.24
CA LYS A 29 -1.46 -17.05 14.01
C LYS A 29 -0.50 -15.95 13.61
N PRO A 30 -0.86 -15.09 12.65
CA PRO A 30 0.02 -13.99 12.27
C PRO A 30 0.20 -13.02 13.43
N ALA A 31 1.44 -12.61 13.64
CA ALA A 31 1.80 -11.58 14.60
C ALA A 31 2.10 -10.29 13.86
N PHE A 32 1.65 -9.16 14.43
CA PHE A 32 1.83 -7.85 13.82
C PHE A 32 2.52 -6.90 14.79
N ALA A 33 3.34 -6.01 14.23
CA ALA A 33 3.93 -4.91 14.98
C ALA A 33 2.87 -3.85 15.29
N GLU A 34 3.24 -2.88 16.11
CA GLU A 34 2.38 -1.74 16.37
C GLU A 34 2.13 -0.96 15.06
N PRO A 35 0.93 -0.37 14.91
CA PRO A 35 0.58 0.28 13.67
C PRO A 35 1.40 1.54 13.42
N ILE A 36 1.72 1.75 12.15
CA ILE A 36 2.28 2.99 11.65
C ILE A 36 1.18 3.65 10.84
N THR A 37 0.83 4.88 11.21
CA THR A 37 -0.14 5.66 10.44
C THR A 37 0.58 6.30 9.27
N VAL A 38 0.15 5.95 8.05
CA VAL A 38 0.72 6.50 6.82
C VAL A 38 -0.31 7.45 6.22
N GLU A 39 0.05 8.72 6.16
CA GLU A 39 -0.82 9.76 5.65
C GLU A 39 -0.48 10.10 4.20
N HIS A 40 -1.42 10.70 3.51
CA HIS A 40 -1.27 11.14 2.12
C HIS A 40 -0.95 9.99 1.18
N VAL A 41 -1.82 8.98 1.21
CA VAL A 41 -1.79 7.87 0.28
C VAL A 41 -3.07 7.90 -0.55
N LYS A 42 -3.08 7.16 -1.65
CA LYS A 42 -4.28 6.98 -2.46
C LYS A 42 -4.73 5.54 -2.32
N PHE A 43 -5.88 5.33 -1.69
CA PHE A 43 -6.45 3.99 -1.56
C PHE A 43 -7.59 3.85 -2.56
N ASP A 44 -7.44 2.94 -3.50
CA ASP A 44 -8.39 2.71 -4.57
C ASP A 44 -9.03 1.34 -4.40
N ASP A 45 -10.26 1.33 -3.95
CA ASP A 45 -11.04 0.10 -3.76
C ASP A 45 -12.10 -0.10 -4.86
N SER A 46 -12.03 0.66 -5.94
CA SER A 46 -13.00 0.57 -7.02
C SER A 46 -13.03 -0.81 -7.68
N LEU A 47 -11.96 -1.57 -7.55
CA LEU A 47 -11.91 -2.93 -8.10
C LEU A 47 -12.96 -3.85 -7.48
N GLN A 48 -13.38 -3.56 -6.26
CA GLN A 48 -14.40 -4.38 -5.58
C GLN A 48 -15.76 -4.28 -6.27
N SER A 49 -16.04 -3.17 -6.92
CA SER A 49 -17.31 -2.94 -7.59
C SER A 49 -17.27 -3.34 -9.06
N SER A 50 -16.14 -3.82 -9.56
CA SER A 50 -16.01 -4.20 -10.96
C SER A 50 -16.64 -5.56 -11.20
N SER A 51 -17.81 -5.59 -11.79
CA SER A 51 -18.54 -6.84 -12.08
C SER A 51 -18.01 -7.57 -13.31
N ASN A 52 -17.14 -6.92 -14.08
CA ASN A 52 -16.64 -7.48 -15.33
C ASN A 52 -15.44 -8.40 -15.14
N LEU A 53 -14.81 -8.37 -13.98
CA LEU A 53 -13.66 -9.19 -13.72
C LEU A 53 -14.11 -10.57 -13.25
N THR A 54 -13.57 -11.59 -13.87
CA THR A 54 -13.77 -12.95 -13.40
C THR A 54 -12.92 -13.17 -12.17
N GLU A 55 -13.30 -14.13 -11.34
CA GLU A 55 -12.51 -14.47 -10.15
C GLU A 55 -11.11 -14.94 -10.51
N GLN A 56 -10.95 -15.52 -11.68
CA GLN A 56 -9.66 -16.01 -12.14
C GLN A 56 -8.66 -14.89 -12.38
N THR A 57 -9.13 -13.71 -12.75
CA THR A 57 -8.25 -12.57 -13.01
C THR A 57 -8.12 -11.65 -11.81
N ARG A 58 -9.03 -11.77 -10.85
CA ARG A 58 -9.01 -10.91 -9.67
C ARG A 58 -8.14 -11.54 -8.60
N GLN A 59 -6.94 -11.00 -8.43
CA GLN A 59 -6.00 -11.47 -7.43
C GLN A 59 -5.91 -10.54 -6.22
N PHE A 60 -6.54 -9.38 -6.29
CA PHE A 60 -6.55 -8.42 -5.20
C PHE A 60 -7.86 -7.62 -5.23
N SER A 61 -8.21 -7.01 -4.10
CA SER A 61 -9.47 -6.27 -3.95
C SER A 61 -9.30 -4.77 -4.10
N ALA A 62 -8.10 -4.26 -3.80
CA ALA A 62 -7.83 -2.84 -3.80
C ALA A 62 -6.34 -2.61 -4.01
N VAL A 63 -6.00 -1.36 -4.31
CA VAL A 63 -4.62 -0.93 -4.46
C VAL A 63 -4.40 0.32 -3.62
N CYS A 64 -3.31 0.34 -2.86
CA CYS A 64 -2.90 1.51 -2.10
C CYS A 64 -1.63 2.08 -2.73
N PHE A 65 -1.69 3.33 -3.17
CA PHE A 65 -0.55 4.02 -3.77
C PHE A 65 0.13 4.87 -2.70
N VAL A 66 1.42 4.66 -2.50
CA VAL A 66 2.24 5.39 -1.54
C VAL A 66 3.36 6.08 -2.33
N TYR A 67 3.53 7.37 -2.14
CA TYR A 67 4.47 8.17 -2.91
C TYR A 67 5.49 8.83 -1.99
N ARG A 68 6.78 8.77 -2.37
CA ARG A 68 7.84 9.39 -1.58
C ARG A 68 7.62 10.88 -1.38
N ASP A 69 7.09 11.57 -2.39
CA ASP A 69 6.93 13.01 -2.35
C ASP A 69 5.82 13.49 -1.42
N THR A 70 4.82 12.68 -1.17
CA THR A 70 3.62 13.13 -0.42
C THR A 70 3.33 12.30 0.81
N SER A 71 3.56 11.00 0.77
CA SER A 71 3.19 10.11 1.88
C SER A 71 4.12 10.28 3.07
N THR A 72 3.56 10.25 4.27
CA THR A 72 4.32 10.45 5.51
C THR A 72 3.86 9.45 6.56
N PRO A 73 4.76 8.66 7.15
CA PRO A 73 6.14 8.46 6.70
C PRO A 73 6.21 7.67 5.41
N PHE A 74 7.26 7.86 4.62
CA PHE A 74 7.49 7.02 3.45
C PHE A 74 8.41 5.88 3.85
N LEU A 75 7.90 4.65 3.77
CA LEU A 75 8.66 3.46 4.07
C LEU A 75 9.29 2.95 2.78
N ASP A 76 10.57 2.57 2.85
CA ASP A 76 11.27 2.05 1.68
C ASP A 76 10.78 0.66 1.30
N ASP A 77 10.13 -0.04 2.23
CA ASP A 77 9.65 -1.39 2.00
C ASP A 77 8.40 -1.65 2.82
N PHE A 78 7.51 -2.46 2.27
CA PHE A 78 6.33 -2.96 2.96
C PHE A 78 6.40 -4.49 2.96
N VAL A 79 6.28 -5.07 4.13
CA VAL A 79 6.38 -6.54 4.26
C VAL A 79 5.11 -7.17 3.74
N LEU A 80 5.24 -8.16 2.86
CA LEU A 80 4.09 -8.89 2.35
C LEU A 80 3.39 -9.63 3.49
N ARG A 81 2.09 -9.79 3.37
CA ARG A 81 1.19 -10.35 4.38
C ARG A 81 0.96 -9.44 5.58
N SER A 82 1.48 -8.23 5.53
CA SER A 82 1.16 -7.22 6.51
C SER A 82 -0.27 -6.73 6.34
N LYS A 83 -0.80 -6.15 7.41
CA LYS A 83 -2.19 -5.69 7.43
C LYS A 83 -2.26 -4.19 7.18
N LEU A 84 -3.23 -3.77 6.37
CA LEU A 84 -3.61 -2.37 6.23
C LEU A 84 -5.05 -2.20 6.70
N ILE A 85 -5.30 -1.12 7.43
CA ILE A 85 -6.67 -0.75 7.79
C ILE A 85 -6.99 0.58 7.13
N PHE A 86 -8.07 0.59 6.37
CA PHE A 86 -8.59 1.79 5.72
C PHE A 86 -10.10 1.87 5.93
N ASN A 87 -10.56 2.98 6.48
CA ASN A 87 -12.00 3.21 6.79
C ASN A 87 -12.62 2.06 7.59
N GLY A 88 -11.87 1.50 8.54
CA GLY A 88 -12.35 0.41 9.37
C GLY A 88 -12.32 -0.96 8.73
N ASN A 89 -11.90 -1.06 7.48
CA ASN A 89 -11.77 -2.34 6.77
C ASN A 89 -10.34 -2.83 6.82
N GLU A 90 -10.18 -4.12 7.04
CA GLU A 90 -8.86 -4.75 7.09
C GLU A 90 -8.51 -5.37 5.75
N TYR A 91 -7.28 -5.18 5.35
CA TYR A 91 -6.73 -5.72 4.11
C TYR A 91 -5.38 -6.35 4.39
N ILE A 92 -5.01 -7.33 3.59
CA ILE A 92 -3.70 -7.99 3.67
C ILE A 92 -2.92 -7.68 2.40
N ILE A 93 -1.68 -7.24 2.56
CA ILE A 93 -0.82 -6.90 1.43
C ILE A 93 -0.39 -8.18 0.73
N LYS A 94 -0.75 -8.29 -0.54
CA LYS A 94 -0.36 -9.42 -1.37
C LYS A 94 0.89 -9.15 -2.17
N ASP A 95 1.07 -7.92 -2.62
CA ASP A 95 2.22 -7.56 -3.44
C ASP A 95 2.55 -6.09 -3.24
N ASP A 96 3.80 -5.75 -3.48
CA ASP A 96 4.32 -4.38 -3.42
C ASP A 96 5.08 -4.11 -4.70
N ILE A 97 4.42 -3.44 -5.64
CA ILE A 97 5.02 -3.08 -6.91
C ILE A 97 5.73 -1.74 -6.71
N LYS A 98 7.06 -1.78 -6.76
CA LYS A 98 7.89 -0.61 -6.51
C LYS A 98 8.28 0.05 -7.83
N THR A 99 8.16 1.37 -7.87
CA THR A 99 8.63 2.17 -8.99
C THR A 99 9.86 2.95 -8.54
N SER A 100 10.95 2.77 -9.25
CA SER A 100 12.20 3.44 -8.93
C SER A 100 12.20 4.88 -9.41
N HIS A 101 12.91 5.72 -8.67
CA HIS A 101 13.14 7.09 -9.09
C HIS A 101 14.03 7.08 -10.33
N PRO A 102 13.69 7.83 -11.40
CA PRO A 102 14.45 7.76 -12.65
C PRO A 102 15.86 8.32 -12.57
N PHE A 103 16.17 9.13 -11.58
CA PHE A 103 17.47 9.80 -11.47
C PHE A 103 18.26 9.41 -10.23
N LYS A 104 17.68 8.58 -9.36
CA LYS A 104 18.30 8.17 -8.10
C LYS A 104 18.06 6.69 -7.88
N ASP A 105 18.97 6.05 -7.17
CA ASP A 105 18.84 4.65 -6.80
C ASP A 105 17.99 4.54 -5.54
N GLU A 106 16.72 4.84 -5.68
CA GLU A 106 15.78 4.76 -4.57
C GLU A 106 14.36 4.47 -5.08
N VAL A 107 13.52 3.95 -4.21
CA VAL A 107 12.11 3.70 -4.52
C VAL A 107 11.37 5.03 -4.48
N TRP A 108 10.62 5.32 -5.54
CA TRP A 108 9.80 6.53 -5.63
C TRP A 108 8.35 6.28 -5.20
N SER A 109 7.81 5.11 -5.50
CA SER A 109 6.43 4.80 -5.13
C SER A 109 6.24 3.31 -4.91
N HIS A 110 5.17 3.00 -4.18
CA HIS A 110 4.68 1.64 -3.98
C HIS A 110 3.25 1.55 -4.48
N GLU A 111 2.93 0.48 -5.20
CA GLU A 111 1.57 0.05 -5.44
C GLU A 111 1.32 -1.20 -4.61
N LEU A 112 0.60 -1.06 -3.51
CA LEU A 112 0.32 -2.17 -2.62
C LEU A 112 -0.98 -2.82 -3.06
N GLU A 113 -0.88 -4.03 -3.59
CA GLU A 113 -2.05 -4.82 -3.96
C GLU A 113 -2.50 -5.58 -2.73
N VAL A 114 -3.76 -5.38 -2.34
CA VAL A 114 -4.29 -5.88 -1.08
C VAL A 114 -5.59 -6.67 -1.29
N LEU A 115 -5.81 -7.60 -0.39
CA LEU A 115 -7.06 -8.37 -0.32
C LEU A 115 -7.80 -8.14 0.97
#